data_e53a1c02e4fc0ad7fbb966b37b16391e
#
_entry.id   e53a1c02e4fc0ad7fbb966b37b16391e
#
_cell.length_a   1.000
_cell.length_b   1.000
_cell.length_c   1.000
_cell.angle_alpha   90.00
_cell.angle_beta   90.00
_cell.angle_gamma   90.00
#
_symmetry.space_group_name_H-M   'P 1'
#
loop_
_entity.id
_entity.type
_entity.pdbx_description
1 polymer ?
#
loop_
_entity_poly.entity_id
_entity_poly.type
_entity_poly.pdbx_seq_one_letter_code
_entity_poly.pdbx_strand_id
1 'polypeptide(L)'
;MRGLWCLLLAALWCVGVHAQQVTLVFAGDTTLDDEAGEMIARGGDPLAAFAPLFAQADLRLLNLECVVATTGSAGSKNYTFRAHPRVLPVLRRHVDGVTLANNHSGDYGREAFAQMLGLLKQAGLAQAGGGMNLAEAHTPWIVERQGLRIAILSYNEFMPRSFEADHDAPGIAWSEDEQVLDDIRTARRVHHADLVIPFMHWGWENERVANDRQRQLARKMIDAGADAVIGGHPHVTQDIEHYRGKPIVYSVGNFVMKETDNEFQRQAWVLRMVLDRQGAASFDTHAVRIRMDGIPEPDLETPSPCWQRGQAQVGQCRAGR
;
A
#
# COMPACT_ATOMS: atom_id res chain seq x y z
N MET A 1 -25.41 -44.00 -58.76
CA MET A 1 -25.73 -43.13 -57.61
C MET A 1 -24.50 -43.13 -56.66
N ARG A 2 -23.69 -42.06 -56.69
CA ARG A 2 -22.52 -41.90 -55.82
C ARG A 2 -22.82 -40.87 -54.79
N GLY A 3 -22.95 -41.28 -53.53
CA GLY A 3 -23.21 -40.37 -52.40
C GLY A 3 -21.91 -39.67 -51.97
N LEU A 4 -21.97 -38.35 -52.00
CA LEU A 4 -20.90 -37.47 -51.54
C LEU A 4 -21.07 -37.22 -50.03
N TRP A 5 -20.17 -37.73 -49.20
CA TRP A 5 -20.13 -37.45 -47.76
C TRP A 5 -19.29 -36.18 -47.54
N CYS A 6 -19.93 -35.07 -47.19
CA CYS A 6 -19.24 -33.86 -46.68
C CYS A 6 -18.84 -34.06 -45.25
N LEU A 7 -17.56 -34.21 -44.97
CA LEU A 7 -16.98 -34.12 -43.64
C LEU A 7 -16.88 -32.63 -43.24
N LEU A 8 -17.73 -32.18 -42.31
CA LEU A 8 -17.61 -30.90 -41.65
C LEU A 8 -16.55 -31.03 -40.56
N LEU A 9 -15.39 -30.48 -40.81
CA LEU A 9 -14.35 -30.24 -39.82
C LEU A 9 -14.75 -29.04 -38.94
N ALA A 10 -15.23 -29.31 -37.75
CA ALA A 10 -15.42 -28.29 -36.73
C ALA A 10 -14.04 -27.89 -36.15
N ALA A 11 -13.54 -26.74 -36.56
CA ALA A 11 -12.35 -26.13 -35.93
C ALA A 11 -12.74 -25.67 -34.53
N LEU A 12 -12.32 -26.41 -33.50
CA LEU A 12 -12.35 -25.94 -32.11
C LEU A 12 -11.29 -24.84 -31.97
N TRP A 13 -11.74 -23.60 -31.94
CA TRP A 13 -10.91 -22.48 -31.49
C TRP A 13 -10.77 -22.63 -29.98
N CYS A 14 -9.61 -23.12 -29.50
CA CYS A 14 -9.20 -22.96 -28.13
C CYS A 14 -8.92 -21.45 -27.90
N VAL A 15 -9.92 -20.71 -27.47
CA VAL A 15 -9.69 -19.39 -26.88
C VAL A 15 -8.91 -19.65 -25.61
N GLY A 16 -7.62 -19.38 -25.64
CA GLY A 16 -6.78 -19.41 -24.45
C GLY A 16 -7.36 -18.42 -23.45
N VAL A 17 -7.99 -18.92 -22.38
CA VAL A 17 -8.39 -18.12 -21.25
C VAL A 17 -7.10 -17.65 -20.58
N HIS A 18 -6.60 -16.48 -20.99
CA HIS A 18 -5.55 -15.82 -20.23
C HIS A 18 -6.16 -15.54 -18.86
N ALA A 19 -5.54 -16.08 -17.81
CA ALA A 19 -5.94 -15.78 -16.45
C ALA A 19 -5.89 -14.27 -16.27
N GLN A 20 -7.01 -13.67 -15.84
CA GLN A 20 -7.07 -12.25 -15.54
C GLN A 20 -6.01 -11.93 -14.46
N GLN A 21 -5.08 -11.08 -14.78
CA GLN A 21 -4.04 -10.64 -13.85
C GLN A 21 -4.13 -9.14 -13.64
N VAL A 22 -3.78 -8.70 -12.44
CA VAL A 22 -3.69 -7.30 -12.08
C VAL A 22 -2.34 -7.04 -11.45
N THR A 23 -1.70 -5.95 -11.85
CA THR A 23 -0.43 -5.50 -11.29
C THR A 23 -0.68 -4.35 -10.31
N LEU A 24 -0.29 -4.56 -9.05
CA LEU A 24 -0.33 -3.56 -8.00
C LEU A 24 1.08 -3.09 -7.68
N VAL A 25 1.23 -1.78 -7.43
CA VAL A 25 2.46 -1.19 -6.91
C VAL A 25 2.18 -0.48 -5.60
N PHE A 26 2.98 -0.81 -4.58
CA PHE A 26 2.95 -0.19 -3.25
C PHE A 26 4.28 0.49 -2.97
N ALA A 27 4.24 1.79 -2.68
CA ALA A 27 5.37 2.52 -2.11
C ALA A 27 5.16 2.71 -0.60
N GLY A 28 6.26 2.90 0.12
CA GLY A 28 6.30 2.96 1.57
C GLY A 28 5.85 4.29 2.17
N ASP A 29 6.38 4.57 3.35
CA ASP A 29 6.04 5.72 4.15
C ASP A 29 6.45 7.01 3.45
N THR A 30 5.48 7.92 3.28
CA THR A 30 5.60 9.10 2.44
C THR A 30 5.15 10.34 3.18
N THR A 31 6.09 11.22 3.48
CA THR A 31 5.82 12.58 3.97
C THR A 31 6.04 13.58 2.82
N LEU A 32 5.16 14.57 2.68
CA LEU A 32 5.23 15.57 1.62
C LEU A 32 5.25 16.99 2.18
N ASP A 33 5.80 17.13 3.35
CA ASP A 33 6.21 18.39 3.97
C ASP A 33 7.71 18.66 3.76
N ASP A 34 8.31 19.58 4.50
CA ASP A 34 9.73 19.95 4.43
C ASP A 34 10.26 20.03 2.96
N GLU A 35 11.42 19.44 2.65
CA GLU A 35 12.10 19.54 1.35
C GLU A 35 11.25 19.01 0.18
N ALA A 36 10.50 17.91 0.39
CA ALA A 36 9.63 17.39 -0.64
C ALA A 36 8.47 18.36 -0.95
N GLY A 37 7.87 18.93 0.09
CA GLY A 37 6.84 19.97 -0.03
C GLY A 37 7.37 21.25 -0.66
N GLU A 38 8.58 21.66 -0.35
CA GLU A 38 9.24 22.79 -0.97
C GLU A 38 9.64 22.55 -2.42
N MET A 39 10.10 21.34 -2.76
CA MET A 39 10.35 20.94 -4.15
C MET A 39 9.05 21.09 -4.97
N ILE A 40 7.93 20.57 -4.45
CA ILE A 40 6.62 20.69 -5.11
C ILE A 40 6.20 22.16 -5.23
N ALA A 41 6.43 22.98 -4.21
CA ALA A 41 6.11 24.41 -4.24
C ALA A 41 6.86 25.17 -5.35
N ARG A 42 8.06 24.69 -5.71
CA ARG A 42 8.90 25.21 -6.81
C ARG A 42 8.57 24.55 -8.17
N GLY A 43 7.54 23.70 -8.25
CA GLY A 43 7.11 23.02 -9.48
C GLY A 43 7.85 21.70 -9.76
N GLY A 44 8.64 21.21 -8.81
CA GLY A 44 9.29 19.90 -8.90
C GLY A 44 8.36 18.74 -8.57
N ASP A 45 8.88 17.54 -8.73
CA ASP A 45 8.15 16.29 -8.51
C ASP A 45 9.05 15.26 -7.83
N PRO A 46 8.90 15.06 -6.50
CA PRO A 46 9.73 14.12 -5.76
C PRO A 46 9.51 12.64 -6.16
N LEU A 47 8.41 12.33 -6.84
CA LEU A 47 8.07 10.97 -7.26
C LEU A 47 8.48 10.66 -8.70
N ALA A 48 8.99 11.64 -9.45
CA ALA A 48 9.23 11.55 -10.88
C ALA A 48 10.16 10.38 -11.28
N ALA A 49 11.16 10.07 -10.46
CA ALA A 49 12.12 8.98 -10.74
C ALA A 49 11.44 7.60 -10.79
N PHE A 50 10.30 7.42 -10.12
CA PHE A 50 9.51 6.18 -10.10
C PHE A 50 8.31 6.20 -11.05
N ALA A 51 8.07 7.30 -11.78
CA ALA A 51 6.97 7.39 -12.73
C ALA A 51 6.92 6.23 -13.75
N PRO A 52 8.05 5.75 -14.31
CA PRO A 52 8.04 4.61 -15.24
C PRO A 52 7.58 3.29 -14.58
N LEU A 53 7.90 3.08 -13.30
CA LEU A 53 7.46 1.90 -12.56
C LEU A 53 5.96 1.99 -12.24
N PHE A 54 5.50 3.13 -11.74
CA PHE A 54 4.08 3.37 -11.48
C PHE A 54 3.23 3.22 -12.74
N ALA A 55 3.72 3.67 -13.90
CA ALA A 55 2.99 3.57 -15.17
C ALA A 55 2.77 2.13 -15.66
N GLN A 56 3.49 1.15 -15.12
CA GLN A 56 3.33 -0.27 -15.46
C GLN A 56 2.28 -0.99 -14.60
N ALA A 57 1.70 -0.30 -13.61
CA ALA A 57 0.74 -0.89 -12.69
C ALA A 57 -0.71 -0.51 -13.04
N ASP A 58 -1.62 -1.46 -12.82
CA ASP A 58 -3.06 -1.24 -12.89
C ASP A 58 -3.62 -0.49 -11.68
N LEU A 59 -2.94 -0.62 -10.52
CA LEU A 59 -3.29 0.04 -9.27
C LEU A 59 -2.03 0.43 -8.49
N ARG A 60 -1.98 1.69 -8.05
CA ARG A 60 -0.80 2.31 -7.44
C ARG A 60 -1.15 2.94 -6.10
N LEU A 61 -0.41 2.60 -5.07
CA LEU A 61 -0.64 3.04 -3.69
C LEU A 61 0.66 3.45 -3.00
N LEU A 62 0.52 4.29 -1.97
CA LEU A 62 1.56 4.56 -0.97
C LEU A 62 0.93 4.80 0.40
N ASN A 63 1.72 4.70 1.46
CA ASN A 63 1.30 5.16 2.78
C ASN A 63 1.56 6.66 2.92
N LEU A 64 0.49 7.45 3.02
CA LEU A 64 0.59 8.91 3.22
C LEU A 64 0.74 9.19 4.71
N GLU A 65 1.99 9.34 5.15
CA GLU A 65 2.35 9.48 6.56
C GLU A 65 2.50 10.94 7.00
N CYS A 66 1.62 11.78 6.48
CA CYS A 66 1.45 13.17 6.90
C CYS A 66 0.00 13.59 6.69
N VAL A 67 -0.46 14.56 7.46
CA VAL A 67 -1.76 15.16 7.19
C VAL A 67 -1.64 16.19 6.05
N VAL A 68 -2.56 16.18 5.10
CA VAL A 68 -2.63 17.19 4.03
C VAL A 68 -3.72 18.20 4.38
N ALA A 69 -3.33 19.35 4.91
CA ALA A 69 -4.29 20.34 5.41
C ALA A 69 -3.71 21.75 5.45
N THR A 70 -4.61 22.72 5.62
CA THR A 70 -4.29 24.12 5.95
C THR A 70 -4.81 24.52 7.33
N THR A 71 -5.61 23.66 7.96
CA THR A 71 -6.21 23.86 9.30
C THR A 71 -5.52 23.02 10.36
N GLY A 72 -5.95 23.16 11.61
CA GLY A 72 -5.46 22.41 12.75
C GLY A 72 -4.17 22.98 13.35
N SER A 73 -3.83 22.48 14.52
CA SER A 73 -2.62 22.84 15.26
C SER A 73 -1.80 21.60 15.56
N ALA A 74 -0.49 21.73 15.52
CA ALA A 74 0.42 20.64 15.84
C ALA A 74 0.16 20.07 17.22
N GLY A 75 0.10 18.75 17.32
CA GLY A 75 0.04 18.05 18.59
C GLY A 75 1.37 18.14 19.37
N SER A 76 1.34 17.71 20.63
CA SER A 76 2.52 17.67 21.49
C SER A 76 3.39 16.43 21.23
N LYS A 77 3.87 16.27 19.99
CA LYS A 77 4.76 15.19 19.54
C LYS A 77 6.11 15.78 19.10
N ASN A 78 7.18 15.02 19.21
CA ASN A 78 8.48 15.44 18.75
C ASN A 78 8.52 15.69 17.23
N TYR A 79 7.79 14.89 16.48
CA TYR A 79 7.66 15.00 15.03
C TYR A 79 6.19 15.12 14.66
N THR A 80 5.86 16.14 13.87
CA THR A 80 4.52 16.37 13.33
C THR A 80 4.65 16.78 11.86
N PHE A 81 3.88 16.12 11.00
CA PHE A 81 3.99 16.29 9.55
C PHE A 81 2.70 16.84 8.96
N ARG A 82 2.81 17.99 8.29
CA ARG A 82 1.69 18.60 7.56
C ARG A 82 2.10 19.10 6.19
N ALA A 83 1.65 18.42 5.16
CA ALA A 83 1.81 18.86 3.78
C ALA A 83 0.73 19.87 3.38
N HIS A 84 1.10 20.84 2.55
CA HIS A 84 0.15 21.77 1.95
C HIS A 84 -0.66 21.07 0.83
N PRO A 85 -1.96 21.36 0.62
CA PRO A 85 -2.80 20.73 -0.43
C PRO A 85 -2.24 20.79 -1.86
N ARG A 86 -1.26 21.65 -2.14
CA ARG A 86 -0.54 21.70 -3.44
C ARG A 86 0.15 20.38 -3.82
N VAL A 87 0.36 19.46 -2.86
CA VAL A 87 0.96 18.14 -3.12
C VAL A 87 0.01 17.19 -3.83
N LEU A 88 -1.30 17.38 -3.72
CA LEU A 88 -2.31 16.46 -4.25
C LEU A 88 -2.26 16.28 -5.78
N PRO A 89 -2.07 17.33 -6.61
CA PRO A 89 -1.87 17.15 -8.05
C PRO A 89 -0.64 16.31 -8.39
N VAL A 90 0.42 16.36 -7.57
CA VAL A 90 1.62 15.52 -7.75
C VAL A 90 1.28 14.09 -7.40
N LEU A 91 0.69 13.84 -6.23
CA LEU A 91 0.23 12.49 -5.85
C LEU A 91 -0.67 11.87 -6.92
N ARG A 92 -1.68 12.61 -7.38
CA ARG A 92 -2.66 12.10 -8.36
C ARG A 92 -2.06 11.69 -9.71
N ARG A 93 -0.91 12.25 -10.09
CA ARG A 93 -0.19 11.80 -11.30
C ARG A 93 0.40 10.40 -11.14
N HIS A 94 0.81 10.04 -9.93
CA HIS A 94 1.58 8.82 -9.67
C HIS A 94 0.77 7.71 -9.02
N VAL A 95 -0.21 8.03 -8.16
CA VAL A 95 -0.98 7.03 -7.40
C VAL A 95 -2.48 7.19 -7.58
N ASP A 96 -3.19 6.08 -7.41
CA ASP A 96 -4.65 6.01 -7.48
C ASP A 96 -5.29 6.23 -6.11
N GLY A 97 -4.53 5.90 -5.05
CA GLY A 97 -4.99 6.06 -3.68
C GLY A 97 -3.86 5.95 -2.66
N VAL A 98 -4.22 6.22 -1.40
CA VAL A 98 -3.29 6.24 -0.27
C VAL A 98 -3.85 5.46 0.92
N THR A 99 -2.95 4.91 1.74
CA THR A 99 -3.31 4.42 3.07
C THR A 99 -3.11 5.53 4.09
N LEU A 100 -4.04 5.64 5.04
CA LEU A 100 -4.08 6.72 6.03
C LEU A 100 -3.97 6.23 7.48
N ALA A 101 -4.12 4.94 7.73
CA ALA A 101 -4.03 4.43 9.09
C ALA A 101 -2.57 4.35 9.54
N ASN A 102 -2.05 5.47 10.03
CA ASN A 102 -0.70 5.63 10.58
C ASN A 102 -0.70 6.61 11.76
N ASN A 103 0.42 6.65 12.50
CA ASN A 103 0.56 7.46 13.70
C ASN A 103 0.71 8.97 13.41
N HIS A 104 0.93 9.40 12.15
CA HIS A 104 1.06 10.80 11.76
C HIS A 104 -0.22 11.42 11.18
N SER A 105 -1.24 10.63 10.89
CA SER A 105 -2.53 11.14 10.40
C SER A 105 -3.23 12.09 11.36
N GLY A 106 -2.95 11.97 12.66
CA GLY A 106 -3.52 12.81 13.72
C GLY A 106 -2.69 14.01 14.15
N ASP A 107 -1.57 14.29 13.54
CA ASP A 107 -0.57 15.26 14.00
C ASP A 107 -1.11 16.68 14.17
N TYR A 108 -2.11 17.05 13.39
CA TYR A 108 -2.74 18.38 13.45
C TYR A 108 -4.21 18.35 13.89
N GLY A 109 -4.62 17.24 14.51
CA GLY A 109 -5.94 17.06 15.08
C GLY A 109 -7.02 16.63 14.08
N ARG A 110 -8.21 16.33 14.63
CA ARG A 110 -9.33 15.75 13.88
C ARG A 110 -9.89 16.69 12.80
N GLU A 111 -9.84 18.01 13.01
CA GLU A 111 -10.26 18.99 12.00
C GLU A 111 -9.38 18.94 10.74
N ALA A 112 -8.06 18.94 10.92
CA ALA A 112 -7.12 18.83 9.80
C ALA A 112 -7.26 17.49 9.07
N PHE A 113 -7.49 16.40 9.80
CA PHE A 113 -7.73 15.09 9.20
C PHE A 113 -9.03 15.05 8.40
N ALA A 114 -10.13 15.60 8.94
CA ALA A 114 -11.40 15.71 8.21
C ALA A 114 -11.25 16.57 6.93
N GLN A 115 -10.47 17.66 7.01
CA GLN A 115 -10.12 18.45 5.82
C GLN A 115 -9.37 17.59 4.81
N MET A 116 -8.38 16.80 5.23
CA MET A 116 -7.61 15.91 4.35
C MET A 116 -8.51 14.92 3.61
N LEU A 117 -9.45 14.26 4.31
CA LEU A 117 -10.40 13.33 3.67
C LEU A 117 -11.19 14.02 2.56
N GLY A 118 -11.67 15.24 2.79
CA GLY A 118 -12.38 16.05 1.80
C GLY A 118 -11.49 16.42 0.60
N LEU A 119 -10.25 16.81 0.86
CA LEU A 119 -9.28 17.20 -0.17
C LEU A 119 -8.84 16.02 -1.04
N LEU A 120 -8.60 14.83 -0.46
CA LEU A 120 -8.30 13.60 -1.20
C LEU A 120 -9.44 13.24 -2.14
N LYS A 121 -10.69 13.29 -1.64
CA LYS A 121 -11.88 13.05 -2.46
C LYS A 121 -11.99 14.04 -3.62
N GLN A 122 -11.76 15.33 -3.38
CA GLN A 122 -11.79 16.37 -4.43
C GLN A 122 -10.69 16.17 -5.47
N ALA A 123 -9.51 15.69 -5.05
CA ALA A 123 -8.39 15.39 -5.94
C ALA A 123 -8.59 14.08 -6.74
N GLY A 124 -9.64 13.29 -6.46
CA GLY A 124 -9.87 12.00 -7.07
C GLY A 124 -8.87 10.92 -6.61
N LEU A 125 -8.30 11.10 -5.41
CA LEU A 125 -7.48 10.11 -4.73
C LEU A 125 -8.36 9.28 -3.80
N ALA A 126 -8.33 7.97 -3.97
CA ALA A 126 -8.98 7.06 -3.02
C ALA A 126 -8.15 6.95 -1.74
N GLN A 127 -8.75 6.42 -0.69
CA GLN A 127 -8.06 6.16 0.56
C GLN A 127 -8.59 4.92 1.27
N ALA A 128 -7.78 4.34 2.14
CA ALA A 128 -8.15 3.26 3.05
C ALA A 128 -7.61 3.55 4.46
N GLY A 129 -8.36 3.15 5.49
CA GLY A 129 -7.93 3.26 6.88
C GLY A 129 -8.21 4.60 7.54
N GLY A 130 -8.93 5.50 6.87
CA GLY A 130 -9.39 6.76 7.44
C GLY A 130 -10.88 6.98 7.22
N GLY A 131 -11.55 7.71 8.12
CA GLY A 131 -12.98 7.98 7.99
C GLY A 131 -13.46 9.12 8.87
N MET A 132 -14.66 9.63 8.58
CA MET A 132 -15.34 10.63 9.39
C MET A 132 -15.92 10.01 10.67
N ASN A 133 -15.93 8.68 10.74
CA ASN A 133 -16.35 7.88 11.89
C ASN A 133 -15.71 6.49 11.81
N LEU A 134 -15.91 5.67 12.85
CA LEU A 134 -15.34 4.32 12.96
C LEU A 134 -15.73 3.42 11.79
N ALA A 135 -17.01 3.44 11.39
CA ALA A 135 -17.48 2.59 10.29
C ALA A 135 -16.81 2.94 8.96
N GLU A 136 -16.64 4.23 8.66
CA GLU A 136 -15.94 4.68 7.47
C GLU A 136 -14.45 4.32 7.50
N ALA A 137 -13.77 4.48 8.66
CA ALA A 137 -12.36 4.16 8.81
C ALA A 137 -12.05 2.68 8.53
N HIS A 138 -12.97 1.78 8.90
CA HIS A 138 -12.88 0.33 8.69
C HIS A 138 -13.47 -0.13 7.34
N THR A 139 -14.08 0.78 6.56
CA THR A 139 -14.61 0.43 5.25
C THR A 139 -13.48 0.23 4.24
N PRO A 140 -13.40 -0.93 3.54
CA PRO A 140 -12.36 -1.16 2.56
C PRO A 140 -12.51 -0.23 1.34
N TRP A 141 -11.40 0.22 0.78
CA TRP A 141 -11.41 0.78 -0.56
C TRP A 141 -11.59 -0.35 -1.58
N ILE A 142 -12.75 -0.35 -2.23
CA ILE A 142 -13.08 -1.32 -3.28
C ILE A 142 -12.79 -0.71 -4.64
N VAL A 143 -12.03 -1.41 -5.45
CA VAL A 143 -11.68 -0.99 -6.82
C VAL A 143 -11.71 -2.16 -7.77
N GLU A 144 -12.16 -1.93 -9.01
CA GLU A 144 -12.15 -2.94 -10.07
C GLU A 144 -11.02 -2.62 -11.07
N ARG A 145 -10.17 -3.62 -11.32
CA ARG A 145 -9.09 -3.56 -12.31
C ARG A 145 -8.96 -4.90 -13.00
N GLN A 146 -8.82 -4.89 -14.32
CA GLN A 146 -8.67 -6.11 -15.13
C GLN A 146 -9.76 -7.16 -14.86
N GLY A 147 -10.99 -6.74 -14.50
CA GLY A 147 -12.09 -7.63 -14.16
C GLY A 147 -11.96 -8.34 -12.81
N LEU A 148 -11.04 -7.90 -11.96
CA LEU A 148 -10.89 -8.33 -10.57
C LEU A 148 -11.33 -7.22 -9.62
N ARG A 149 -12.10 -7.60 -8.60
CA ARG A 149 -12.58 -6.72 -7.54
C ARG A 149 -11.62 -6.80 -6.35
N ILE A 150 -10.95 -5.70 -6.06
CA ILE A 150 -9.86 -5.62 -5.09
C ILE A 150 -10.32 -4.79 -3.89
N ALA A 151 -10.11 -5.32 -2.69
CA ALA A 151 -10.31 -4.60 -1.43
C ALA A 151 -8.95 -4.25 -0.82
N ILE A 152 -8.71 -2.96 -0.62
CA ILE A 152 -7.57 -2.44 0.14
C ILE A 152 -8.09 -2.03 1.52
N LEU A 153 -7.44 -2.52 2.56
CA LEU A 153 -7.69 -2.19 3.96
C LEU A 153 -6.42 -1.55 4.54
N SER A 154 -6.54 -0.71 5.56
CA SER A 154 -5.36 -0.17 6.22
C SER A 154 -5.62 0.01 7.71
N TYR A 155 -4.63 -0.35 8.54
CA TYR A 155 -4.73 -0.31 9.99
C TYR A 155 -3.45 0.22 10.62
N ASN A 156 -3.60 0.97 11.70
CA ASN A 156 -2.50 1.41 12.55
C ASN A 156 -2.47 0.61 13.86
N GLU A 157 -1.29 0.13 14.22
CA GLU A 157 -1.06 -0.54 15.51
C GLU A 157 -0.09 0.26 16.41
N PHE A 158 0.53 1.32 15.88
CA PHE A 158 1.50 2.11 16.63
C PHE A 158 0.82 3.27 17.39
N MET A 159 1.18 3.39 18.66
CA MET A 159 0.60 4.40 19.57
C MET A 159 0.84 5.85 19.09
N PRO A 160 -0.02 6.80 19.40
CA PRO A 160 -1.13 6.68 20.33
C PRO A 160 -2.44 6.20 19.67
N ARG A 161 -3.17 5.32 20.37
CA ARG A 161 -4.53 4.90 19.97
C ARG A 161 -5.53 6.04 20.01
N SER A 162 -5.21 7.14 20.67
CA SER A 162 -6.12 8.29 20.85
C SER A 162 -6.63 8.93 19.54
N PHE A 163 -6.03 8.60 18.40
CA PHE A 163 -6.49 9.07 17.09
C PHE A 163 -7.33 8.05 16.33
N GLU A 164 -7.66 6.93 16.94
CA GLU A 164 -8.66 6.01 16.41
C GLU A 164 -9.96 6.74 16.12
N ALA A 165 -10.63 6.42 15.01
CA ALA A 165 -11.96 6.94 14.73
C ALA A 165 -12.96 6.47 15.80
N ASP A 166 -13.94 7.31 16.13
CA ASP A 166 -15.02 6.95 17.03
C ASP A 166 -16.37 6.98 16.30
N HIS A 167 -17.44 6.66 16.98
CA HIS A 167 -18.78 6.60 16.39
C HIS A 167 -19.13 7.87 15.59
N ASP A 168 -18.77 9.05 16.08
CA ASP A 168 -19.06 10.36 15.49
C ASP A 168 -17.82 11.29 15.46
N ALA A 169 -16.63 10.71 15.47
CA ALA A 169 -15.40 11.48 15.38
C ALA A 169 -14.45 10.92 14.29
N PRO A 170 -13.93 11.80 13.40
CA PRO A 170 -13.01 11.39 12.34
C PRO A 170 -11.71 10.88 12.93
N GLY A 171 -11.13 9.87 12.28
CA GLY A 171 -9.87 9.26 12.68
C GLY A 171 -9.51 8.08 11.80
N ILE A 172 -8.59 7.26 12.28
CA ILE A 172 -8.03 6.13 11.56
C ILE A 172 -8.56 4.80 12.11
N ALA A 173 -8.46 3.74 11.31
CA ALA A 173 -8.73 2.38 11.73
C ALA A 173 -7.60 1.85 12.61
N TRP A 174 -7.95 1.43 13.84
CA TRP A 174 -7.02 0.78 14.74
C TRP A 174 -6.98 -0.73 14.48
N SER A 175 -5.82 -1.34 14.74
CA SER A 175 -5.58 -2.76 14.54
C SER A 175 -6.05 -3.60 15.74
N GLU A 176 -7.37 -3.69 15.97
CA GLU A 176 -7.93 -4.65 16.91
C GLU A 176 -8.15 -5.98 16.19
N ASP A 177 -7.57 -7.09 16.69
CA ASP A 177 -7.52 -8.38 15.98
C ASP A 177 -8.89 -8.80 15.42
N GLU A 178 -9.92 -8.88 16.27
CA GLU A 178 -11.24 -9.35 15.85
C GLU A 178 -11.86 -8.43 14.80
N GLN A 179 -11.70 -7.12 14.91
CA GLN A 179 -12.20 -6.15 13.95
C GLN A 179 -11.48 -6.30 12.60
N VAL A 180 -10.15 -6.38 12.61
CA VAL A 180 -9.33 -6.59 11.40
C VAL A 180 -9.75 -7.87 10.67
N LEU A 181 -9.94 -8.96 11.40
CA LEU A 181 -10.33 -10.25 10.82
C LEU A 181 -11.76 -10.21 10.28
N ASP A 182 -12.68 -9.51 10.94
CA ASP A 182 -14.06 -9.35 10.46
C ASP A 182 -14.15 -8.45 9.23
N ASP A 183 -13.37 -7.37 9.18
CA ASP A 183 -13.27 -6.51 7.99
C ASP A 183 -12.78 -7.28 6.76
N ILE A 184 -11.77 -8.16 6.91
CA ILE A 184 -11.28 -9.02 5.85
C ILE A 184 -12.37 -9.99 5.37
N ARG A 185 -13.09 -10.63 6.31
CA ARG A 185 -14.22 -11.52 5.97
C ARG A 185 -15.36 -10.76 5.31
N THR A 186 -15.63 -9.53 5.76
CA THR A 186 -16.65 -8.64 5.21
C THR A 186 -16.28 -8.20 3.80
N ALA A 187 -15.02 -7.86 3.54
CA ALA A 187 -14.53 -7.57 2.19
C ALA A 187 -14.83 -8.72 1.21
N ARG A 188 -14.66 -9.98 1.65
CA ARG A 188 -15.00 -11.16 0.85
C ARG A 188 -16.49 -11.36 0.69
N ARG A 189 -17.23 -11.39 1.79
CA ARG A 189 -18.64 -11.85 1.81
C ARG A 189 -19.63 -10.77 1.40
N VAL A 190 -19.40 -9.52 1.81
CA VAL A 190 -20.33 -8.41 1.59
C VAL A 190 -19.90 -7.58 0.37
N HIS A 191 -18.62 -7.27 0.26
CA HIS A 191 -18.11 -6.48 -0.86
C HIS A 191 -17.72 -7.35 -2.07
N HIS A 192 -17.80 -8.68 -1.97
CA HIS A 192 -17.50 -9.63 -3.05
C HIS A 192 -16.11 -9.42 -3.66
N ALA A 193 -15.11 -9.08 -2.83
CA ALA A 193 -13.77 -8.88 -3.30
C ALA A 193 -13.12 -10.20 -3.77
N ASP A 194 -12.57 -10.19 -4.98
CA ASP A 194 -11.75 -11.29 -5.50
C ASP A 194 -10.37 -11.31 -4.83
N LEU A 195 -9.87 -10.14 -4.42
CA LEU A 195 -8.59 -9.96 -3.75
C LEU A 195 -8.74 -9.05 -2.54
N VAL A 196 -8.10 -9.41 -1.42
CA VAL A 196 -8.12 -8.62 -0.18
C VAL A 196 -6.69 -8.40 0.28
N ILE A 197 -6.29 -7.13 0.39
CA ILE A 197 -4.91 -6.74 0.70
C ILE A 197 -4.91 -5.70 1.82
N PRO A 198 -4.67 -6.08 3.08
CA PRO A 198 -4.43 -5.16 4.17
C PRO A 198 -3.03 -4.55 4.10
N PHE A 199 -2.95 -3.25 4.38
CA PHE A 199 -1.72 -2.51 4.65
C PHE A 199 -1.66 -2.16 6.12
N MET A 200 -0.57 -2.56 6.79
CA MET A 200 -0.36 -2.41 8.22
C MET A 200 0.69 -1.35 8.53
N HIS A 201 0.39 -0.48 9.46
CA HIS A 201 1.37 0.45 10.04
C HIS A 201 1.70 -0.01 11.46
N TRP A 202 2.79 -0.76 11.63
CA TRP A 202 3.06 -1.58 12.81
C TRP A 202 4.54 -1.84 13.11
N GLY A 203 4.80 -2.51 14.24
CA GLY A 203 6.15 -2.90 14.65
C GLY A 203 6.87 -1.78 15.40
N TRP A 204 8.18 -1.85 15.45
CA TRP A 204 9.03 -0.86 16.11
C TRP A 204 9.97 -0.21 15.11
N GLU A 205 10.14 1.11 15.26
CA GLU A 205 11.07 1.87 14.43
C GLU A 205 12.49 1.28 14.50
N ASN A 206 13.15 1.22 13.35
CA ASN A 206 14.52 0.71 13.15
C ASN A 206 14.70 -0.81 13.35
N GLU A 207 13.67 -1.55 13.68
CA GLU A 207 13.73 -3.00 13.78
C GLU A 207 13.63 -3.66 12.39
N ARG A 208 14.69 -4.34 11.96
CA ARG A 208 14.80 -4.94 10.62
C ARG A 208 14.21 -6.35 10.53
N VAL A 209 13.75 -6.89 11.62
CA VAL A 209 13.12 -8.21 11.71
C VAL A 209 11.74 -8.04 12.34
N ALA A 210 10.72 -8.57 11.69
CA ALA A 210 9.36 -8.53 12.21
C ALA A 210 9.26 -9.24 13.56
N ASN A 211 8.58 -8.62 14.52
CA ASN A 211 8.36 -9.21 15.82
C ASN A 211 7.25 -10.27 15.83
N ASP A 212 7.09 -10.98 16.94
CA ASP A 212 6.10 -12.05 17.07
C ASP A 212 4.67 -11.55 16.90
N ARG A 213 4.37 -10.33 17.35
CA ARG A 213 3.05 -9.73 17.19
C ARG A 213 2.71 -9.50 15.72
N GLN A 214 3.62 -8.94 14.94
CA GLN A 214 3.45 -8.75 13.50
C GLN A 214 3.21 -10.09 12.81
N ARG A 215 4.01 -11.12 13.13
CA ARG A 215 3.89 -12.46 12.53
C ARG A 215 2.55 -13.12 12.85
N GLN A 216 2.13 -13.06 14.10
CA GLN A 216 0.87 -13.69 14.54
C GLN A 216 -0.33 -13.05 13.85
N LEU A 217 -0.40 -11.71 13.84
CA LEU A 217 -1.52 -11.01 13.23
C LEU A 217 -1.53 -11.20 11.70
N ALA A 218 -0.38 -11.10 11.03
CA ALA A 218 -0.30 -11.33 9.59
C ALA A 218 -0.84 -12.70 9.18
N ARG A 219 -0.44 -13.76 9.91
CA ARG A 219 -0.93 -15.13 9.65
C ARG A 219 -2.43 -15.26 9.90
N LYS A 220 -2.97 -14.64 10.97
CA LYS A 220 -4.41 -14.58 11.21
C LYS A 220 -5.15 -13.87 10.06
N MET A 221 -4.62 -12.77 9.52
CA MET A 221 -5.21 -12.07 8.37
C MET A 221 -5.25 -12.97 7.13
N ILE A 222 -4.18 -13.70 6.83
CA ILE A 222 -4.16 -14.67 5.73
C ILE A 222 -5.21 -15.76 5.97
N ASP A 223 -5.32 -16.29 7.19
CA ASP A 223 -6.32 -17.30 7.56
C ASP A 223 -7.75 -16.77 7.46
N ALA A 224 -7.97 -15.47 7.70
CA ALA A 224 -9.25 -14.80 7.53
C ALA A 224 -9.62 -14.53 6.07
N GLY A 225 -8.67 -14.64 5.14
CA GLY A 225 -8.92 -14.51 3.71
C GLY A 225 -8.13 -13.42 2.99
N ALA A 226 -7.12 -12.80 3.59
CA ALA A 226 -6.23 -11.90 2.88
C ALA A 226 -5.37 -12.66 1.85
N ASP A 227 -5.02 -12.02 0.72
CA ASP A 227 -4.19 -12.60 -0.35
C ASP A 227 -2.73 -12.20 -0.25
N ALA A 228 -2.46 -11.12 0.44
CA ALA A 228 -1.15 -10.65 0.85
C ALA A 228 -1.33 -9.75 2.07
N VAL A 229 -0.26 -9.54 2.84
CA VAL A 229 -0.18 -8.50 3.88
C VAL A 229 1.04 -7.65 3.57
N ILE A 230 0.88 -6.33 3.60
CA ILE A 230 1.95 -5.37 3.33
C ILE A 230 2.04 -4.44 4.54
N GLY A 231 3.25 -4.04 4.92
CA GLY A 231 3.43 -3.16 6.07
C GLY A 231 4.42 -2.02 5.85
N GLY A 232 4.34 -1.07 6.75
CA GLY A 232 5.22 0.10 6.95
C GLY A 232 5.34 0.43 8.43
N HIS A 233 5.84 1.59 8.80
CA HIS A 233 6.14 2.13 10.12
C HIS A 233 7.57 1.88 10.63
N PRO A 234 8.22 0.72 10.53
CA PRO A 234 9.58 0.58 11.03
C PRO A 234 10.59 1.55 10.43
N HIS A 235 10.22 2.25 9.34
CA HIS A 235 11.07 3.16 8.56
C HIS A 235 12.30 2.47 7.95
N VAL A 236 12.36 1.15 8.07
CA VAL A 236 13.36 0.26 7.48
C VAL A 236 12.65 -0.94 6.85
N THR A 237 13.28 -1.55 5.86
CA THR A 237 12.75 -2.79 5.30
C THR A 237 12.87 -3.94 6.30
N GLN A 238 11.81 -4.76 6.39
CA GLN A 238 11.82 -5.97 7.21
C GLN A 238 11.78 -7.22 6.33
N ASP A 239 11.97 -8.38 6.94
CA ASP A 239 11.90 -9.68 6.28
C ASP A 239 10.54 -9.94 5.61
N ILE A 240 10.53 -10.92 4.71
CA ILE A 240 9.34 -11.34 3.98
C ILE A 240 9.07 -12.80 4.30
N GLU A 241 7.82 -13.12 4.57
CA GLU A 241 7.36 -14.47 4.84
C GLU A 241 6.40 -14.97 3.76
N HIS A 242 6.41 -16.28 3.49
CA HIS A 242 5.35 -16.99 2.80
C HIS A 242 4.56 -17.83 3.77
N TYR A 243 3.29 -17.53 3.93
CA TYR A 243 2.39 -18.30 4.76
C TYR A 243 1.21 -18.81 3.93
N ARG A 244 1.04 -20.14 3.88
CA ARG A 244 0.01 -20.80 3.05
C ARG A 244 0.03 -20.36 1.57
N GLY A 245 1.21 -20.14 1.02
CA GLY A 245 1.41 -19.72 -0.37
C GLY A 245 1.11 -18.24 -0.63
N LYS A 246 0.91 -17.43 0.40
CA LYS A 246 0.63 -16.00 0.29
C LYS A 246 1.75 -15.18 0.91
N PRO A 247 2.17 -14.07 0.26
CA PRO A 247 3.27 -13.25 0.75
C PRO A 247 2.83 -12.34 1.89
N ILE A 248 3.73 -12.19 2.86
CA ILE A 248 3.67 -11.20 3.93
C ILE A 248 4.95 -10.38 3.84
N VAL A 249 4.84 -9.10 3.46
CA VAL A 249 5.93 -8.13 3.41
C VAL A 249 5.79 -7.23 4.64
N TYR A 250 6.56 -7.49 5.68
CA TYR A 250 6.35 -6.88 6.99
C TYR A 250 6.61 -5.38 7.02
N SER A 251 7.59 -4.89 6.27
CA SER A 251 7.80 -3.46 6.01
C SER A 251 8.52 -3.25 4.69
N VAL A 252 8.02 -2.31 3.90
CA VAL A 252 8.68 -1.84 2.69
C VAL A 252 9.61 -0.64 2.95
N GLY A 253 9.61 -0.09 4.18
CA GLY A 253 10.39 1.06 4.57
C GLY A 253 9.83 2.39 4.07
N ASN A 254 10.67 3.40 4.07
CA ASN A 254 10.33 4.75 3.63
C ASN A 254 10.24 4.85 2.09
N PHE A 255 9.50 5.84 1.60
CA PHE A 255 9.55 6.19 0.18
C PHE A 255 9.96 7.66 -0.01
N VAL A 256 9.21 8.60 0.57
CA VAL A 256 9.64 10.00 0.72
C VAL A 256 9.66 10.31 2.20
N MET A 257 10.80 10.66 2.74
CA MET A 257 10.93 10.85 4.17
C MET A 257 11.82 12.04 4.47
N LYS A 258 11.59 12.66 5.61
CA LYS A 258 12.46 13.69 6.16
C LYS A 258 13.91 13.20 6.21
N GLU A 259 14.84 14.14 6.14
CA GLU A 259 16.27 13.91 6.31
C GLU A 259 16.58 13.01 7.52
N THR A 260 17.41 11.99 7.31
CA THR A 260 17.88 11.07 8.35
C THR A 260 19.31 10.64 8.08
N ASP A 261 20.13 10.60 9.14
CA ASP A 261 21.50 10.05 9.10
C ASP A 261 21.51 8.51 9.16
N ASN A 262 20.38 7.88 9.45
CA ASN A 262 20.28 6.44 9.51
C ASN A 262 20.27 5.83 8.12
N GLU A 263 21.35 5.17 7.72
CA GLU A 263 21.47 4.56 6.40
C GLU A 263 20.42 3.48 6.12
N PHE A 264 19.93 2.77 7.13
CA PHE A 264 18.89 1.77 6.94
C PHE A 264 17.51 2.40 6.64
N GLN A 265 17.23 3.57 7.21
CA GLN A 265 16.01 4.34 6.90
C GLN A 265 16.05 4.94 5.49
N ARG A 266 17.24 5.04 4.88
CA ARG A 266 17.42 5.50 3.50
C ARG A 266 17.43 4.37 2.47
N GLN A 267 17.19 3.13 2.90
CA GLN A 267 17.05 1.95 2.06
C GLN A 267 15.63 1.41 2.18
N ALA A 268 14.94 1.29 1.07
CA ALA A 268 13.54 0.89 1.04
C ALA A 268 13.21 0.07 -0.21
N TRP A 269 11.94 -0.33 -0.33
CA TRP A 269 11.44 -1.01 -1.51
C TRP A 269 10.16 -0.34 -2.03
N VAL A 270 10.04 -0.27 -3.35
CA VAL A 270 8.74 -0.20 -4.00
C VAL A 270 8.37 -1.62 -4.40
N LEU A 271 7.27 -2.13 -3.84
CA LEU A 271 6.78 -3.48 -4.08
C LEU A 271 5.88 -3.50 -5.32
N ARG A 272 6.22 -4.30 -6.33
CA ARG A 272 5.33 -4.64 -7.43
C ARG A 272 4.80 -6.07 -7.24
N MET A 273 3.50 -6.24 -7.30
CA MET A 273 2.84 -7.53 -7.11
C MET A 273 1.89 -7.82 -8.28
N VAL A 274 2.03 -8.99 -8.89
CA VAL A 274 1.08 -9.50 -9.88
C VAL A 274 0.15 -10.48 -9.20
N LEU A 275 -1.14 -10.27 -9.31
CA LEU A 275 -2.18 -11.09 -8.68
C LEU A 275 -3.17 -11.59 -9.73
N ASP A 276 -3.77 -12.72 -9.44
CA ASP A 276 -4.92 -13.30 -10.15
C ASP A 276 -5.98 -13.76 -9.13
N ARG A 277 -7.05 -14.41 -9.58
CA ARG A 277 -8.13 -14.94 -8.70
C ARG A 277 -7.64 -15.92 -7.62
N GLN A 278 -6.42 -16.45 -7.74
CA GLN A 278 -5.82 -17.36 -6.76
C GLN A 278 -4.93 -16.62 -5.75
N GLY A 279 -4.86 -15.28 -5.80
CA GLY A 279 -3.99 -14.44 -5.00
C GLY A 279 -2.71 -14.05 -5.71
N ALA A 280 -1.61 -13.83 -4.98
CA ALA A 280 -0.33 -13.44 -5.56
C ALA A 280 0.24 -14.50 -6.51
N ALA A 281 0.48 -14.12 -7.76
CA ALA A 281 1.17 -14.93 -8.76
C ALA A 281 2.68 -14.72 -8.68
N SER A 282 3.10 -13.47 -8.47
CA SER A 282 4.50 -13.11 -8.22
C SER A 282 4.58 -11.76 -7.51
N PHE A 283 5.71 -11.49 -6.93
CA PHE A 283 6.13 -10.14 -6.57
C PHE A 283 7.62 -9.94 -6.86
N ASP A 284 7.98 -8.71 -7.07
CA ASP A 284 9.34 -8.21 -7.04
C ASP A 284 9.38 -6.86 -6.33
N THR A 285 10.48 -6.61 -5.66
CA THR A 285 10.74 -5.33 -5.04
C THR A 285 11.76 -4.56 -5.87
N HIS A 286 11.58 -3.24 -5.94
CA HIS A 286 12.52 -2.33 -6.56
C HIS A 286 13.22 -1.56 -5.45
N ALA A 287 14.52 -1.76 -5.33
CA ALA A 287 15.28 -1.08 -4.29
C ALA A 287 15.27 0.44 -4.49
N VAL A 288 15.09 1.13 -3.38
CA VAL A 288 15.03 2.59 -3.28
C VAL A 288 16.18 3.07 -2.44
N ARG A 289 16.87 4.09 -2.90
CA ARG A 289 17.77 4.89 -2.10
C ARG A 289 17.16 6.26 -1.86
N ILE A 290 16.99 6.62 -0.61
CA ILE A 290 16.51 7.95 -0.24
C ILE A 290 17.71 8.85 -0.06
N ARG A 291 17.72 9.97 -0.76
CA ARG A 291 18.77 11.00 -0.67
C ARG A 291 18.74 11.69 0.70
N MET A 292 19.76 12.49 0.99
CA MET A 292 19.80 13.27 2.24
C MET A 292 18.68 14.32 2.34
N ASP A 293 18.15 14.77 1.19
CA ASP A 293 16.99 15.67 1.11
C ASP A 293 15.63 14.92 1.14
N GLY A 294 15.62 13.63 1.47
CA GLY A 294 14.41 12.83 1.61
C GLY A 294 13.78 12.34 0.29
N ILE A 295 14.38 12.67 -0.85
CA ILE A 295 13.84 12.32 -2.17
C ILE A 295 14.29 10.92 -2.59
N PRO A 296 13.37 10.05 -3.06
CA PRO A 296 13.70 8.70 -3.47
C PRO A 296 14.33 8.64 -4.86
N GLU A 297 15.31 7.77 -5.00
CA GLU A 297 15.92 7.40 -6.27
C GLU A 297 15.95 5.87 -6.43
N PRO A 298 15.77 5.32 -7.66
CA PRO A 298 15.93 3.90 -7.89
C PRO A 298 17.38 3.46 -7.65
N ASP A 299 17.56 2.40 -6.85
CA ASP A 299 18.84 1.72 -6.69
C ASP A 299 18.85 0.47 -7.60
N LEU A 300 19.43 0.60 -8.78
CA LEU A 300 19.45 -0.47 -9.78
C LEU A 300 20.54 -1.52 -9.53
N GLU A 301 21.48 -1.25 -8.63
CA GLU A 301 22.63 -2.12 -8.35
C GLU A 301 22.31 -3.11 -7.21
N THR A 302 21.50 -2.69 -6.24
CA THR A 302 21.17 -3.50 -5.08
C THR A 302 20.14 -4.57 -5.44
N PRO A 303 20.47 -5.88 -5.30
CA PRO A 303 19.49 -6.95 -5.39
C PRO A 303 18.43 -6.81 -4.32
N SER A 304 17.18 -7.12 -4.65
CA SER A 304 16.07 -6.99 -3.73
C SER A 304 15.13 -8.19 -3.80
N PRO A 305 14.30 -8.45 -2.77
CA PRO A 305 13.44 -9.63 -2.71
C PRO A 305 12.51 -9.80 -3.91
N CYS A 306 12.39 -11.03 -4.39
CA CYS A 306 11.42 -11.41 -5.41
C CYS A 306 10.93 -12.84 -5.21
N TRP A 307 9.74 -13.14 -5.74
CA TRP A 307 9.14 -14.46 -5.66
C TRP A 307 8.13 -14.69 -6.77
N GLN A 308 7.98 -15.94 -7.17
CA GLN A 308 6.96 -16.40 -8.10
C GLN A 308 6.24 -17.61 -7.52
N ARG A 309 4.96 -17.73 -7.76
CA ARG A 309 4.13 -18.87 -7.33
C ARG A 309 4.78 -20.19 -7.75
N GLY A 310 4.87 -21.13 -6.81
CA GLY A 310 5.58 -22.40 -6.97
C GLY A 310 7.01 -22.40 -6.43
N GLN A 311 7.61 -21.25 -6.16
CA GLN A 311 8.90 -21.19 -5.47
C GLN A 311 8.71 -21.39 -3.97
N ALA A 312 9.58 -22.22 -3.37
CA ALA A 312 9.53 -22.51 -1.94
C ALA A 312 10.03 -21.36 -1.06
N GLN A 313 10.89 -20.50 -1.61
CA GLN A 313 11.54 -19.41 -0.87
C GLN A 313 11.56 -18.12 -1.68
N VAL A 314 11.65 -17.01 -0.97
CA VAL A 314 11.91 -15.68 -1.56
C VAL A 314 13.34 -15.65 -2.06
N GLY A 315 13.52 -15.29 -3.32
CA GLY A 315 14.81 -15.09 -3.95
C GLY A 315 15.29 -13.65 -3.87
N GLN A 316 16.39 -13.38 -4.56
CA GLN A 316 16.91 -12.03 -4.79
C GLN A 316 16.98 -11.76 -6.29
N CYS A 317 16.39 -10.66 -6.71
CA CYS A 317 16.37 -10.22 -8.11
C CYS A 317 17.05 -8.85 -8.26
N ARG A 318 17.49 -8.53 -9.47
CA ARG A 318 17.87 -7.17 -9.84
C ARG A 318 16.75 -6.53 -10.63
N ALA A 319 16.53 -5.24 -10.43
CA ALA A 319 15.55 -4.48 -11.20
C ALA A 319 15.86 -4.59 -12.72
N GLY A 320 14.83 -4.85 -13.54
CA GLY A 320 14.97 -4.86 -15.01
C GLY A 320 15.27 -6.20 -15.67
N ARG A 321 15.10 -7.34 -15.00
CA ARG A 321 15.10 -8.65 -15.68
C ARG A 321 13.74 -9.30 -15.73
#